data_f9b944ef9ba7e3a4bcd2b7bab6dce693
#
_entry.id   f9b944ef9ba7e3a4bcd2b7bab6dce693
#
_cell.length_a   1.000
_cell.length_b   1.000
_cell.length_c   1.000
_cell.angle_alpha   90.00
_cell.angle_beta   90.00
_cell.angle_gamma   90.00
#
_symmetry.space_group_name_H-M   'P 1'
#
loop_
_entity.id
_entity.type
_entity.pdbx_description
1 polymer ?
#
loop_
_entity_poly.entity_id
_entity_poly.type
_entity_poly.pdbx_seq_one_letter_code
_entity_poly.pdbx_strand_id
1 'polypeptide(L)'
;MVEYRRVDRGIAGFGHSRNAGKGAENVPNRVIFHADCNNFFASCECLERPELKNVPMAVAGDPQNRVGVVVAKNELAKKYGVKTTDTVFQAKKKCPGIVFVPPRHRYYGEISRRVNAIYCEYTEYVEPASIDESYLDVTQALPFYGMTPAELADELRRRVREEIGITISVGASFCKVFAKMGSDYKKPDATTVITRENYRELLWPLPVSDLLFAGYAAVKKLNGKGIRTIGELARMRPEDVRDLLGKQGDVLWRYANGIDDAPVQLFGAEREIKSVSRGRTFPRDLTTRREIRAAIVYLMDEVARNLRRHNLKGEVVSVQFRKPDMTDISRQTTLDHPTFLQHELQQTAIRLAEVHWREGDPIRAITVGVSKLVPAEAAAEQLSLFDFMGSGAESREKRERLEAAVEDLRRKYGDGSVTLGYQDDAQIGLRRRKE
;
A
#
# COMPACT_ATOMS: atom_id res chain seq x y z
N MET A 1 7.43 -20.47 2.06
CA MET A 1 6.19 -21.06 2.60
C MET A 1 6.53 -21.50 4.02
N VAL A 2 6.13 -20.74 5.03
CA VAL A 2 6.31 -21.13 6.43
C VAL A 2 4.95 -21.64 6.88
N GLU A 3 4.85 -22.94 7.12
CA GLU A 3 3.67 -23.58 7.69
C GLU A 3 3.39 -23.00 9.08
N TYR A 4 2.26 -22.34 9.21
CA TYR A 4 1.69 -22.03 10.52
C TYR A 4 1.22 -23.34 11.16
N ARG A 5 1.99 -23.87 12.12
CA ARG A 5 1.48 -24.91 13.03
C ARG A 5 0.31 -24.30 13.81
N ARG A 6 -0.89 -24.83 13.55
CA ARG A 6 -2.06 -24.64 14.41
C ARG A 6 -1.67 -25.05 15.82
N VAL A 7 -1.67 -24.09 16.72
CA VAL A 7 -1.70 -24.38 18.15
C VAL A 7 -3.16 -24.72 18.45
N ASP A 8 -3.48 -26.01 18.49
CA ASP A 8 -4.76 -26.51 18.96
C ASP A 8 -4.92 -26.18 20.45
N ARG A 9 -5.52 -25.04 20.73
CA ARG A 9 -6.21 -24.80 22.00
C ARG A 9 -7.67 -24.56 21.66
N GLY A 10 -8.47 -25.62 21.85
CA GLY A 10 -9.90 -25.80 21.71
C GLY A 10 -10.76 -24.56 21.56
N ILE A 11 -10.89 -24.06 20.33
CA ILE A 11 -11.97 -23.16 19.95
C ILE A 11 -13.04 -24.06 19.36
N ALA A 12 -14.09 -24.32 20.14
CA ALA A 12 -15.29 -25.02 19.68
C ALA A 12 -15.88 -24.26 18.49
N GLY A 13 -16.11 -24.99 17.39
CA GLY A 13 -16.62 -24.44 16.14
C GLY A 13 -17.95 -23.69 16.35
N PHE A 14 -17.97 -22.42 15.94
CA PHE A 14 -19.19 -21.65 15.85
C PHE A 14 -19.96 -22.07 14.59
N GLY A 15 -21.09 -22.78 14.82
CA GLY A 15 -22.01 -23.22 13.78
C GLY A 15 -22.60 -22.03 13.01
N HIS A 16 -22.49 -22.06 11.70
CA HIS A 16 -23.19 -21.15 10.80
C HIS A 16 -24.71 -21.40 10.88
N SER A 17 -25.45 -20.52 11.57
CA SER A 17 -26.89 -20.44 11.44
C SER A 17 -27.23 -19.46 10.31
N ARG A 18 -27.65 -20.03 9.16
CA ARG A 18 -28.33 -19.25 8.11
C ARG A 18 -29.77 -19.03 8.54
N ASN A 19 -30.12 -17.81 8.96
CA ASN A 19 -31.50 -17.38 9.00
C ASN A 19 -31.65 -16.03 8.29
N ALA A 20 -32.27 -16.07 7.11
CA ALA A 20 -32.77 -14.91 6.40
C ALA A 20 -34.22 -14.66 6.86
N GLY A 21 -34.48 -13.51 7.52
CA GLY A 21 -35.85 -13.15 7.93
C GLY A 21 -35.93 -11.81 8.67
N LYS A 22 -36.30 -10.76 7.97
CA LYS A 22 -37.08 -9.56 8.36
C LYS A 22 -37.15 -9.20 9.85
N GLY A 23 -36.60 -8.04 10.18
CA GLY A 23 -36.82 -7.30 11.43
C GLY A 23 -35.68 -6.32 11.58
N ALA A 24 -35.92 -5.06 12.00
CA ALA A 24 -34.87 -4.15 12.42
C ALA A 24 -34.22 -4.75 13.69
N GLU A 25 -33.37 -5.75 13.47
CA GLU A 25 -32.64 -6.44 14.52
C GLU A 25 -31.54 -5.49 15.02
N ASN A 26 -31.50 -5.35 16.33
CA ASN A 26 -30.45 -4.79 17.15
C ASN A 26 -29.10 -5.25 16.63
N VAL A 27 -28.49 -4.49 15.70
CA VAL A 27 -27.13 -4.76 15.24
C VAL A 27 -26.25 -4.63 16.48
N PRO A 28 -25.61 -5.71 16.96
CA PRO A 28 -24.76 -5.60 18.13
C PRO A 28 -23.79 -4.44 17.90
N ASN A 29 -23.55 -3.62 18.93
CA ASN A 29 -22.68 -2.44 18.83
C ASN A 29 -21.32 -2.90 18.32
N ARG A 30 -21.13 -2.81 17.00
CA ARG A 30 -19.90 -3.21 16.32
C ARG A 30 -18.73 -2.45 16.92
N VAL A 31 -17.65 -3.15 17.24
CA VAL A 31 -16.43 -2.54 17.79
C VAL A 31 -15.25 -2.89 16.89
N ILE A 32 -14.76 -1.87 16.22
CA ILE A 32 -13.62 -1.95 15.31
C ILE A 32 -12.42 -1.22 15.94
N PHE A 33 -11.29 -1.88 16.00
CA PHE A 33 -10.04 -1.25 16.31
C PHE A 33 -9.28 -0.90 15.02
N HIS A 34 -8.55 0.20 15.07
CA HIS A 34 -7.45 0.50 14.17
C HIS A 34 -6.18 0.62 15.02
N ALA A 35 -5.26 -0.30 14.80
CA ALA A 35 -3.97 -0.32 15.47
C ALA A 35 -2.88 0.19 14.51
N ASP A 36 -2.04 1.12 14.96
CA ASP A 36 -1.04 1.81 14.16
C ASP A 36 0.30 1.86 14.92
N CYS A 37 1.36 1.27 14.33
CA CYS A 37 2.67 1.21 14.95
C CYS A 37 3.36 2.57 14.91
N ASN A 38 3.72 3.09 16.09
CA ASN A 38 4.29 4.42 16.19
C ASN A 38 5.69 4.49 15.56
N ASN A 39 5.86 5.41 14.58
CA ASN A 39 7.12 5.63 13.87
C ASN A 39 7.77 4.34 13.34
N PHE A 40 6.99 3.42 12.82
CA PHE A 40 7.27 2.01 12.66
C PHE A 40 8.69 1.67 12.22
N PHE A 41 9.14 2.13 11.04
CA PHE A 41 10.50 1.80 10.56
C PHE A 41 11.58 2.32 11.48
N ALA A 42 11.42 3.53 12.05
CA ALA A 42 12.36 4.08 12.99
C ALA A 42 12.39 3.27 14.31
N SER A 43 11.22 2.84 14.78
CA SER A 43 11.09 1.99 15.96
C SER A 43 11.73 0.62 15.74
N CYS A 44 11.53 -0.01 14.56
CA CYS A 44 12.20 -1.26 14.20
C CYS A 44 13.73 -1.13 14.22
N GLU A 45 14.30 -0.04 13.68
CA GLU A 45 15.74 0.17 13.71
C GLU A 45 16.28 0.31 15.14
N CYS A 46 15.48 0.91 16.05
CA CYS A 46 15.84 1.05 17.45
C CYS A 46 15.75 -0.26 18.26
N LEU A 47 15.18 -1.34 17.73
CA LEU A 47 15.19 -2.66 18.39
C LEU A 47 16.59 -3.26 18.41
N GLU A 48 17.30 -3.19 17.28
CA GLU A 48 18.67 -3.72 17.18
C GLU A 48 19.75 -2.71 17.55
N ARG A 49 19.42 -1.42 17.48
CA ARG A 49 20.32 -0.30 17.78
C ARG A 49 19.68 0.64 18.79
N PRO A 50 19.65 0.24 20.08
CA PRO A 50 18.97 1.01 21.14
C PRO A 50 19.50 2.44 21.32
N GLU A 51 20.77 2.70 20.96
CA GLU A 51 21.38 4.02 21.00
C GLU A 51 20.65 5.05 20.12
N LEU A 52 20.00 4.59 19.04
CA LEU A 52 19.21 5.45 18.14
C LEU A 52 17.96 6.03 18.82
N LYS A 53 17.50 5.46 19.94
CA LYS A 53 16.37 6.01 20.71
C LYS A 53 16.69 7.38 21.30
N ASN A 54 17.97 7.64 21.57
CA ASN A 54 18.44 8.82 22.32
C ASN A 54 18.95 9.96 21.42
N VAL A 55 18.93 9.77 20.11
CA VAL A 55 19.36 10.77 19.13
C VAL A 55 18.28 11.02 18.07
N PRO A 56 18.19 12.22 17.49
CA PRO A 56 17.31 12.44 16.34
C PRO A 56 17.74 11.52 15.19
N MET A 57 16.84 10.63 14.74
CA MET A 57 17.13 9.72 13.64
C MET A 57 15.99 9.62 12.64
N ALA A 58 16.34 9.29 11.41
CA ALA A 58 15.41 9.02 10.34
C ALA A 58 15.86 7.84 9.47
N VAL A 59 14.90 7.06 9.01
CA VAL A 59 15.12 6.08 7.94
C VAL A 59 14.97 6.80 6.62
N ALA A 60 15.99 6.75 5.77
CA ALA A 60 15.99 7.42 4.48
C ALA A 60 16.76 6.62 3.42
N GLY A 61 16.34 6.77 2.16
CA GLY A 61 17.07 6.21 1.02
C GLY A 61 18.38 6.96 0.77
N ASP A 62 19.16 6.43 -0.18
CA ASP A 62 20.46 7.01 -0.57
C ASP A 62 20.27 8.31 -1.35
N PRO A 63 20.79 9.44 -0.85
CA PRO A 63 20.67 10.74 -1.55
C PRO A 63 21.46 10.79 -2.86
N GLN A 64 22.51 10.00 -3.03
CA GLN A 64 23.32 9.96 -4.26
C GLN A 64 22.52 9.41 -5.45
N ASN A 65 21.54 8.55 -5.18
CA ASN A 65 20.66 7.96 -6.19
C ASN A 65 19.32 8.70 -6.35
N ARG A 66 19.22 9.97 -5.93
CA ARG A 66 17.99 10.79 -5.98
C ARG A 66 16.78 10.20 -5.22
N VAL A 67 16.98 9.14 -4.41
CA VAL A 67 15.97 8.49 -3.59
C VAL A 67 16.12 8.81 -2.10
N GLY A 68 16.96 9.79 -1.77
CA GLY A 68 17.22 10.24 -0.41
C GLY A 68 16.10 11.05 0.18
N VAL A 69 14.96 10.41 0.44
CA VAL A 69 13.84 10.99 1.18
C VAL A 69 13.63 10.26 2.50
N VAL A 70 13.17 10.99 3.51
CA VAL A 70 12.80 10.45 4.81
C VAL A 70 11.52 9.64 4.66
N VAL A 71 11.60 8.34 4.96
CA VAL A 71 10.43 7.44 4.95
C VAL A 71 9.84 7.25 6.34
N ALA A 72 10.67 7.34 7.39
CA ALA A 72 10.23 7.35 8.79
C ALA A 72 11.23 8.13 9.66
N LYS A 73 10.82 8.54 10.83
CA LYS A 73 11.63 9.28 11.78
C LYS A 73 11.16 9.00 13.20
N ASN A 74 12.06 9.18 14.19
CA ASN A 74 11.69 9.08 15.61
C ASN A 74 11.09 10.41 16.13
N GLU A 75 10.55 10.39 17.35
CA GLU A 75 9.94 11.56 17.98
C GLU A 75 10.95 12.69 18.21
N LEU A 76 12.24 12.38 18.42
CA LEU A 76 13.26 13.40 18.57
C LEU A 76 13.45 14.18 17.27
N ALA A 77 13.57 13.52 16.13
CA ALA A 77 13.68 14.18 14.84
C ALA A 77 12.39 14.97 14.48
N LYS A 78 11.21 14.46 14.88
CA LYS A 78 9.93 15.14 14.70
C LYS A 78 9.88 16.48 15.44
N LYS A 79 10.45 16.58 16.65
CA LYS A 79 10.53 17.83 17.43
C LYS A 79 11.31 18.94 16.69
N TYR A 80 12.28 18.58 15.85
CA TYR A 80 12.99 19.53 14.97
C TYR A 80 12.22 19.87 13.68
N GLY A 81 10.97 19.40 13.54
CA GLY A 81 10.14 19.66 12.36
C GLY A 81 10.53 18.85 11.12
N VAL A 82 11.30 17.76 11.29
CA VAL A 82 11.57 16.79 10.22
C VAL A 82 10.27 16.07 9.86
N LYS A 83 9.94 16.03 8.57
CA LYS A 83 8.73 15.39 8.05
C LYS A 83 9.07 14.18 7.21
N THR A 84 8.18 13.18 7.18
CA THR A 84 8.18 12.15 6.14
C THR A 84 8.07 12.86 4.79
N THR A 85 8.80 12.41 3.78
CA THR A 85 8.99 13.01 2.46
C THR A 85 9.98 14.19 2.40
N ASP A 86 10.50 14.72 3.52
CA ASP A 86 11.64 15.64 3.45
C ASP A 86 12.81 14.94 2.74
N THR A 87 13.52 15.67 1.89
CA THR A 87 14.80 15.17 1.38
C THR A 87 15.82 15.09 2.52
N VAL A 88 16.84 14.24 2.38
CA VAL A 88 17.96 14.17 3.35
C VAL A 88 18.56 15.55 3.58
N PHE A 89 18.67 16.36 2.53
CA PHE A 89 19.16 17.74 2.63
C PHE A 89 18.25 18.63 3.49
N GLN A 90 16.94 18.58 3.25
CA GLN A 90 15.96 19.36 4.03
C GLN A 90 15.95 18.91 5.49
N ALA A 91 15.99 17.58 5.73
CA ALA A 91 16.04 17.03 7.10
C ALA A 91 17.32 17.46 7.84
N LYS A 92 18.50 17.43 7.19
CA LYS A 92 19.76 17.94 7.77
C LYS A 92 19.69 19.44 8.08
N LYS A 93 19.05 20.24 7.21
CA LYS A 93 18.88 21.67 7.47
C LYS A 93 18.03 21.95 8.70
N LYS A 94 16.98 21.13 8.93
CA LYS A 94 16.10 21.24 10.12
C LYS A 94 16.76 20.69 11.38
N CYS A 95 17.53 19.62 11.25
CA CYS A 95 18.20 18.93 12.36
C CYS A 95 19.61 18.54 11.95
N PRO A 96 20.63 19.40 12.16
CA PRO A 96 22.02 19.15 11.71
C PRO A 96 22.65 17.87 12.28
N GLY A 97 22.26 17.48 13.49
CA GLY A 97 22.75 16.26 14.16
C GLY A 97 21.93 14.98 13.86
N ILE A 98 21.05 14.99 12.86
CA ILE A 98 20.21 13.83 12.56
C ILE A 98 21.02 12.65 12.02
N VAL A 99 20.77 11.47 12.53
CA VAL A 99 21.36 10.21 12.07
C VAL A 99 20.45 9.56 11.02
N PHE A 100 21.00 9.22 9.86
CA PHE A 100 20.27 8.53 8.80
C PHE A 100 20.62 7.05 8.75
N VAL A 101 19.58 6.22 8.57
CA VAL A 101 19.69 4.77 8.47
C VAL A 101 19.00 4.33 7.17
N PRO A 102 19.64 3.44 6.37
CA PRO A 102 19.01 2.90 5.17
C PRO A 102 17.83 1.99 5.55
N PRO A 103 16.75 1.96 4.72
CA PRO A 103 15.58 1.12 5.00
C PRO A 103 15.88 -0.37 4.81
N ARG A 104 15.36 -1.20 5.73
CA ARG A 104 15.46 -2.67 5.72
C ARG A 104 14.05 -3.30 5.61
N HIS A 105 13.40 -3.15 4.45
CA HIS A 105 12.00 -3.53 4.26
C HIS A 105 11.66 -4.97 4.62
N ARG A 106 12.58 -5.93 4.40
CA ARG A 106 12.39 -7.33 4.78
C ARG A 106 12.27 -7.49 6.30
N TYR A 107 13.15 -6.84 7.05
CA TYR A 107 13.12 -6.82 8.51
C TYR A 107 11.83 -6.19 9.04
N TYR A 108 11.38 -5.07 8.45
CA TYR A 108 10.12 -4.45 8.84
C TYR A 108 8.92 -5.37 8.57
N GLY A 109 8.93 -6.11 7.45
CA GLY A 109 7.92 -7.12 7.17
C GLY A 109 7.89 -8.28 8.19
N GLU A 110 9.05 -8.65 8.77
CA GLU A 110 9.13 -9.67 9.83
C GLU A 110 8.52 -9.15 11.14
N ILE A 111 8.84 -7.92 11.55
CA ILE A 111 8.24 -7.28 12.74
C ILE A 111 6.72 -7.09 12.56
N SER A 112 6.27 -6.61 11.41
CA SER A 112 4.84 -6.47 11.08
C SER A 112 4.07 -7.78 11.26
N ARG A 113 4.63 -8.91 10.76
CA ARG A 113 4.01 -10.23 10.93
C ARG A 113 3.91 -10.65 12.39
N ARG A 114 4.92 -10.37 13.20
CA ARG A 114 4.90 -10.65 14.65
C ARG A 114 3.84 -9.84 15.36
N VAL A 115 3.70 -8.55 15.03
CA VAL A 115 2.65 -7.68 15.59
C VAL A 115 1.27 -8.21 15.22
N ASN A 116 1.03 -8.53 13.94
CA ASN A 116 -0.26 -9.07 13.51
C ASN A 116 -0.56 -10.45 14.13
N ALA A 117 0.46 -11.26 14.42
CA ALA A 117 0.27 -12.53 15.12
C ALA A 117 -0.33 -12.32 16.53
N ILE A 118 0.09 -11.28 17.26
CA ILE A 118 -0.52 -10.92 18.56
C ILE A 118 -2.00 -10.57 18.37
N TYR A 119 -2.35 -9.80 17.33
CA TYR A 119 -3.74 -9.43 17.06
C TYR A 119 -4.62 -10.65 16.77
N CYS A 120 -4.09 -11.61 16.00
CA CYS A 120 -4.79 -12.84 15.62
C CYS A 120 -5.09 -13.77 16.82
N GLU A 121 -4.45 -13.58 17.97
CA GLU A 121 -4.80 -14.32 19.19
C GLU A 121 -6.14 -13.88 19.79
N TYR A 122 -6.62 -12.68 19.46
CA TYR A 122 -7.86 -12.10 19.98
C TYR A 122 -9.03 -12.20 19.00
N THR A 123 -8.78 -12.13 17.71
CA THR A 123 -9.81 -12.23 16.66
C THR A 123 -9.21 -12.72 15.35
N GLU A 124 -9.98 -13.47 14.58
CA GLU A 124 -9.61 -13.87 13.20
C GLU A 124 -9.85 -12.74 12.18
N TYR A 125 -10.66 -11.75 12.55
CA TYR A 125 -10.95 -10.58 11.73
C TYR A 125 -9.86 -9.52 11.90
N VAL A 126 -8.69 -9.77 11.33
CA VAL A 126 -7.55 -8.86 11.29
C VAL A 126 -7.24 -8.53 9.85
N GLU A 127 -7.44 -7.27 9.46
CA GLU A 127 -7.19 -6.78 8.11
C GLU A 127 -6.01 -5.81 8.11
N PRO A 128 -4.79 -6.23 7.70
CA PRO A 128 -3.68 -5.31 7.51
C PRO A 128 -4.00 -4.27 6.44
N ALA A 129 -4.05 -3.00 6.83
CA ALA A 129 -4.26 -1.87 5.92
C ALA A 129 -2.94 -1.46 5.24
N SER A 130 -1.84 -1.53 5.98
CA SER A 130 -0.46 -1.31 5.52
C SER A 130 0.51 -2.24 6.25
N ILE A 131 1.82 -2.00 6.12
CA ILE A 131 2.85 -2.76 6.84
C ILE A 131 2.82 -2.50 8.35
N ASP A 132 2.26 -1.37 8.79
CA ASP A 132 2.26 -0.88 10.18
C ASP A 132 0.85 -0.60 10.73
N GLU A 133 -0.19 -0.78 9.92
CA GLU A 133 -1.56 -0.51 10.29
C GLU A 133 -2.46 -1.72 10.07
N SER A 134 -3.33 -2.02 11.03
CA SER A 134 -4.33 -3.09 10.91
C SER A 134 -5.67 -2.69 11.51
N TYR A 135 -6.75 -3.10 10.84
CA TYR A 135 -8.10 -3.08 11.42
C TYR A 135 -8.38 -4.43 12.08
N LEU A 136 -9.05 -4.39 13.24
CA LEU A 136 -9.52 -5.58 13.95
C LEU A 136 -11.02 -5.43 14.24
N ASP A 137 -11.82 -6.43 13.93
CA ASP A 137 -13.18 -6.51 14.47
C ASP A 137 -13.14 -7.33 15.76
N VAL A 138 -13.33 -6.65 16.88
CA VAL A 138 -13.26 -7.24 18.23
C VAL A 138 -14.64 -7.41 18.85
N THR A 139 -15.70 -7.24 18.09
CA THR A 139 -17.10 -7.28 18.58
C THR A 139 -17.38 -8.56 19.36
N GLN A 140 -16.91 -9.70 18.87
CA GLN A 140 -17.11 -11.01 19.52
C GLN A 140 -16.04 -11.29 20.60
N ALA A 141 -14.86 -10.69 20.48
CA ALA A 141 -13.77 -10.89 21.43
C ALA A 141 -14.06 -10.25 22.79
N LEU A 142 -14.63 -9.05 22.80
CA LEU A 142 -14.90 -8.29 24.04
C LEU A 142 -15.71 -9.08 25.06
N PRO A 143 -16.89 -9.64 24.73
CA PRO A 143 -17.65 -10.43 25.71
C PRO A 143 -16.93 -11.73 26.10
N PHE A 144 -16.15 -12.33 25.20
CA PHE A 144 -15.39 -13.55 25.48
C PHE A 144 -14.31 -13.31 26.55
N TYR A 145 -13.58 -12.19 26.45
CA TYR A 145 -12.54 -11.82 27.44
C TYR A 145 -13.11 -11.04 28.64
N GLY A 146 -14.38 -10.65 28.62
CA GLY A 146 -14.98 -9.82 29.67
C GLY A 146 -14.34 -8.43 29.79
N MET A 147 -13.82 -7.88 28.68
CA MET A 147 -13.12 -6.61 28.62
C MET A 147 -13.95 -5.53 27.93
N THR A 148 -13.76 -4.30 28.35
CA THR A 148 -14.22 -3.09 27.62
C THR A 148 -13.31 -2.85 26.40
N PRO A 149 -13.75 -2.06 25.40
CA PRO A 149 -12.91 -1.68 24.27
C PRO A 149 -11.59 -1.00 24.68
N ALA A 150 -11.63 -0.19 25.75
CA ALA A 150 -10.42 0.48 26.26
C ALA A 150 -9.43 -0.51 26.86
N GLU A 151 -9.91 -1.44 27.70
CA GLU A 151 -9.06 -2.46 28.35
C GLU A 151 -8.41 -3.39 27.35
N LEU A 152 -9.15 -3.88 26.33
CA LEU A 152 -8.57 -4.73 25.30
C LEU A 152 -7.56 -3.97 24.42
N ALA A 153 -7.83 -2.72 24.08
CA ALA A 153 -6.90 -1.88 23.33
C ALA A 153 -5.60 -1.63 24.13
N ASP A 154 -5.70 -1.37 25.44
CA ASP A 154 -4.55 -1.18 26.31
C ASP A 154 -3.77 -2.47 26.51
N GLU A 155 -4.44 -3.62 26.57
CA GLU A 155 -3.80 -4.94 26.62
C GLU A 155 -3.00 -5.21 25.35
N LEU A 156 -3.56 -4.94 24.16
CA LEU A 156 -2.82 -5.06 22.89
C LEU A 156 -1.60 -4.14 22.86
N ARG A 157 -1.72 -2.89 23.31
CA ARG A 157 -0.60 -1.95 23.40
C ARG A 157 0.48 -2.45 24.36
N ARG A 158 0.10 -2.97 25.52
CA ARG A 158 1.01 -3.54 26.50
C ARG A 158 1.76 -4.73 25.89
N ARG A 159 1.07 -5.70 25.29
CA ARG A 159 1.67 -6.89 24.70
C ARG A 159 2.64 -6.55 23.56
N VAL A 160 2.26 -5.68 22.63
CA VAL A 160 3.16 -5.26 21.54
C VAL A 160 4.42 -4.59 22.11
N ARG A 161 4.29 -3.79 23.16
CA ARG A 161 5.44 -3.16 23.83
C ARG A 161 6.33 -4.18 24.52
N GLU A 162 5.79 -5.12 25.26
CA GLU A 162 6.56 -6.10 26.03
C GLU A 162 7.15 -7.21 25.16
N GLU A 163 6.38 -7.73 24.18
CA GLU A 163 6.78 -8.89 23.37
C GLU A 163 7.58 -8.51 22.12
N ILE A 164 7.34 -7.32 21.55
CA ILE A 164 8.02 -6.84 20.33
C ILE A 164 9.02 -5.73 20.63
N GLY A 165 8.72 -4.85 21.59
CA GLY A 165 9.59 -3.72 21.98
C GLY A 165 9.30 -2.41 21.21
N ILE A 166 8.16 -2.33 20.48
CA ILE A 166 7.66 -1.11 19.85
C ILE A 166 6.35 -0.69 20.49
N THR A 167 5.89 0.53 20.22
CA THR A 167 4.59 1.01 20.68
C THR A 167 3.60 1.12 19.56
N ILE A 168 2.30 0.97 19.87
CA ILE A 168 1.20 1.18 18.95
C ILE A 168 0.20 2.18 19.53
N SER A 169 -0.54 2.87 18.66
CA SER A 169 -1.72 3.65 19.05
C SER A 169 -2.97 2.96 18.52
N VAL A 170 -4.00 2.84 19.35
CA VAL A 170 -5.24 2.14 19.02
C VAL A 170 -6.42 3.10 19.09
N GLY A 171 -7.15 3.18 17.98
CA GLY A 171 -8.47 3.81 17.94
C GLY A 171 -9.55 2.73 17.97
N ALA A 172 -10.49 2.84 18.91
CA ALA A 172 -11.64 1.96 19.03
C ALA A 172 -12.91 2.71 18.63
N SER A 173 -13.71 2.17 17.70
CA SER A 173 -14.95 2.82 17.29
C SER A 173 -15.94 1.81 16.67
N PHE A 174 -17.12 2.29 16.31
CA PHE A 174 -18.18 1.50 15.67
C PHE A 174 -18.02 1.38 14.14
N CYS A 175 -17.02 2.05 13.53
CA CYS A 175 -16.71 1.99 12.11
C CYS A 175 -15.22 2.19 11.85
N LYS A 176 -14.73 1.73 10.69
CA LYS A 176 -13.31 1.80 10.32
C LYS A 176 -12.77 3.22 10.25
N VAL A 177 -13.55 4.15 9.67
CA VAL A 177 -13.09 5.54 9.50
C VAL A 177 -12.83 6.21 10.84
N PHE A 178 -13.71 6.05 11.83
CA PHE A 178 -13.50 6.65 13.13
C PHE A 178 -12.47 5.91 13.98
N ALA A 179 -12.34 4.58 13.81
CA ALA A 179 -11.26 3.83 14.43
C ALA A 179 -9.90 4.35 13.94
N LYS A 180 -9.74 4.60 12.62
CA LYS A 180 -8.50 5.19 12.06
C LYS A 180 -8.24 6.59 12.61
N MET A 181 -9.23 7.44 12.65
CA MET A 181 -9.10 8.78 13.23
C MET A 181 -8.74 8.71 14.73
N GLY A 182 -9.30 7.74 15.46
CA GLY A 182 -8.98 7.51 16.86
C GLY A 182 -7.53 7.14 17.10
N SER A 183 -6.94 6.29 16.26
CA SER A 183 -5.54 5.91 16.40
C SER A 183 -4.58 7.08 16.16
N ASP A 184 -4.98 8.08 15.36
CA ASP A 184 -4.18 9.28 15.09
C ASP A 184 -4.37 10.38 16.16
N TYR A 185 -5.47 10.32 16.93
CA TYR A 185 -5.94 11.43 17.79
C TYR A 185 -4.99 11.78 18.95
N LYS A 186 -4.41 10.78 19.61
CA LYS A 186 -3.52 10.96 20.79
C LYS A 186 -2.13 10.33 20.63
N LYS A 187 -1.65 10.11 19.39
CA LYS A 187 -0.31 9.52 19.15
C LYS A 187 0.80 10.27 19.90
N PRO A 188 1.84 9.59 20.37
CA PRO A 188 2.10 8.15 20.30
C PRO A 188 1.56 7.37 21.51
N ASP A 189 1.49 6.03 21.36
CA ASP A 189 1.25 5.06 22.44
C ASP A 189 0.01 5.37 23.29
N ALA A 190 -1.13 5.50 22.62
CA ALA A 190 -2.39 5.89 23.27
C ALA A 190 -3.57 5.09 22.74
N THR A 191 -4.60 4.96 23.59
CA THR A 191 -5.92 4.45 23.22
C THR A 191 -6.90 5.61 23.12
N THR A 192 -7.71 5.63 22.06
CA THR A 192 -8.81 6.58 21.89
C THR A 192 -10.09 5.82 21.58
N VAL A 193 -11.11 5.96 22.41
CA VAL A 193 -12.43 5.33 22.21
C VAL A 193 -13.40 6.38 21.68
N ILE A 194 -13.94 6.14 20.48
CA ILE A 194 -14.89 7.01 19.79
C ILE A 194 -16.22 6.26 19.67
N THR A 195 -17.22 6.74 20.42
CA THR A 195 -18.57 6.15 20.48
C THR A 195 -19.58 6.97 19.66
N ARG A 196 -20.83 6.46 19.55
CA ARG A 196 -21.91 7.20 18.89
C ARG A 196 -22.31 8.46 19.66
N GLU A 197 -22.04 8.49 20.96
CA GLU A 197 -22.37 9.63 21.87
C GLU A 197 -21.30 10.73 21.76
N ASN A 198 -20.01 10.38 21.67
CA ASN A 198 -18.91 11.35 21.78
C ASN A 198 -18.24 11.76 20.46
N TYR A 199 -18.52 11.08 19.31
CA TYR A 199 -17.81 11.36 18.07
C TYR A 199 -17.98 12.80 17.58
N ARG A 200 -19.13 13.41 17.82
CA ARG A 200 -19.39 14.80 17.41
C ARG A 200 -18.53 15.78 18.20
N GLU A 201 -18.37 15.52 19.49
CA GLU A 201 -17.52 16.34 20.35
C GLU A 201 -16.05 16.19 19.99
N LEU A 202 -15.58 14.97 19.74
CA LEU A 202 -14.18 14.66 19.47
C LEU A 202 -13.75 14.98 18.04
N LEU A 203 -14.55 14.61 17.04
CA LEU A 203 -14.12 14.63 15.64
C LEU A 203 -14.63 15.85 14.86
N TRP A 204 -15.85 16.35 15.14
CA TRP A 204 -16.40 17.45 14.37
C TRP A 204 -15.64 18.78 14.47
N PRO A 205 -14.98 19.13 15.59
CA PRO A 205 -14.12 20.33 15.67
C PRO A 205 -12.82 20.22 14.84
N LEU A 206 -12.40 18.99 14.46
CA LEU A 206 -11.16 18.80 13.72
C LEU A 206 -11.24 19.40 12.31
N PRO A 207 -10.08 19.82 11.77
CA PRO A 207 -10.01 20.27 10.38
C PRO A 207 -10.53 19.21 9.41
N VAL A 208 -11.20 19.64 8.35
CA VAL A 208 -11.70 18.71 7.31
C VAL A 208 -10.57 17.94 6.60
N SER A 209 -9.34 18.45 6.66
CA SER A 209 -8.14 17.77 6.16
C SER A 209 -7.79 16.50 6.93
N ASP A 210 -8.27 16.37 8.16
CA ASP A 210 -7.96 15.22 9.02
C ASP A 210 -8.96 14.06 8.80
N LEU A 211 -10.03 14.32 8.03
CA LEU A 211 -10.95 13.26 7.63
C LEU A 211 -10.29 12.31 6.63
N LEU A 212 -10.42 11.03 6.90
CA LEU A 212 -9.89 9.98 6.03
C LEU A 212 -10.35 10.17 4.58
N PHE A 213 -9.42 10.09 3.62
CA PHE A 213 -9.60 10.33 2.18
C PHE A 213 -9.96 11.77 1.77
N ALA A 214 -9.93 12.75 2.66
CA ALA A 214 -10.00 14.16 2.30
C ALA A 214 -8.64 14.64 1.76
N GLY A 215 -8.34 14.30 0.51
CA GLY A 215 -7.08 14.70 -0.16
C GLY A 215 -7.03 16.21 -0.44
N TYR A 216 -5.83 16.72 -0.74
CA TYR A 216 -5.57 18.15 -0.96
C TYR A 216 -6.56 18.85 -1.89
N ALA A 217 -6.93 18.22 -3.02
CA ALA A 217 -7.86 18.83 -3.97
C ALA A 217 -9.28 18.98 -3.40
N ALA A 218 -9.76 17.98 -2.64
CA ALA A 218 -11.06 18.05 -1.99
C ALA A 218 -11.06 19.11 -0.87
N VAL A 219 -10.03 19.10 -0.01
CA VAL A 219 -9.86 20.10 1.06
C VAL A 219 -9.80 21.52 0.50
N LYS A 220 -9.07 21.74 -0.60
CA LYS A 220 -9.00 23.06 -1.26
C LYS A 220 -10.37 23.54 -1.74
N LYS A 221 -11.18 22.65 -2.33
CA LYS A 221 -12.54 22.99 -2.79
C LYS A 221 -13.48 23.28 -1.61
N LEU A 222 -13.44 22.45 -0.55
CA LEU A 222 -14.24 22.64 0.66
C LEU A 222 -13.90 23.96 1.35
N ASN A 223 -12.62 24.23 1.58
CA ASN A 223 -12.16 25.48 2.19
C ASN A 223 -12.56 26.72 1.35
N GLY A 224 -12.55 26.59 0.01
CA GLY A 224 -13.02 27.64 -0.91
C GLY A 224 -14.51 27.95 -0.79
N LYS A 225 -15.30 27.04 -0.19
CA LYS A 225 -16.72 27.22 0.15
C LYS A 225 -16.94 27.55 1.63
N GLY A 226 -15.87 27.79 2.39
CA GLY A 226 -15.97 28.11 3.82
C GLY A 226 -16.08 26.88 4.73
N ILE A 227 -16.04 25.65 4.20
CA ILE A 227 -16.14 24.41 4.97
C ILE A 227 -14.74 24.03 5.43
N ARG A 228 -14.45 24.20 6.71
CA ARG A 228 -13.12 24.03 7.32
C ARG A 228 -13.03 22.85 8.26
N THR A 229 -14.15 22.48 8.89
CA THR A 229 -14.20 21.41 9.88
C THR A 229 -15.02 20.21 9.38
N ILE A 230 -14.77 19.05 10.01
CA ILE A 230 -15.54 17.82 9.75
C ILE A 230 -17.01 18.04 10.07
N GLY A 231 -17.31 18.75 11.16
CA GLY A 231 -18.68 19.05 11.56
C GLY A 231 -19.42 19.98 10.59
N GLU A 232 -18.73 20.94 9.96
CA GLU A 232 -19.33 21.77 8.93
C GLU A 232 -19.68 20.93 7.70
N LEU A 233 -18.77 20.04 7.25
CA LEU A 233 -19.04 19.10 6.17
C LEU A 233 -20.21 18.15 6.50
N ALA A 234 -20.24 17.60 7.73
CA ALA A 234 -21.27 16.66 8.17
C ALA A 234 -22.69 17.25 8.16
N ARG A 235 -22.82 18.58 8.40
CA ARG A 235 -24.10 19.30 8.42
C ARG A 235 -24.57 19.76 7.05
N MET A 236 -23.74 19.65 6.00
CA MET A 236 -24.17 19.98 4.66
C MET A 236 -25.21 18.99 4.13
N ARG A 237 -26.01 19.43 3.16
CA ARG A 237 -26.84 18.49 2.42
C ARG A 237 -25.94 17.58 1.55
N PRO A 238 -26.20 16.26 1.52
CA PRO A 238 -25.39 15.34 0.72
C PRO A 238 -25.28 15.74 -0.75
N GLU A 239 -26.38 16.28 -1.32
CA GLU A 239 -26.44 16.72 -2.71
C GLU A 239 -25.45 17.84 -2.99
N ASP A 240 -25.35 18.85 -2.11
CA ASP A 240 -24.42 19.98 -2.28
C ASP A 240 -22.96 19.53 -2.24
N VAL A 241 -22.66 18.53 -1.39
CA VAL A 241 -21.29 17.93 -1.32
C VAL A 241 -20.98 17.12 -2.57
N ARG A 242 -21.97 16.37 -3.08
CA ARG A 242 -21.86 15.63 -4.33
C ARG A 242 -21.63 16.55 -5.51
N ASP A 243 -22.36 17.67 -5.62
CA ASP A 243 -22.21 18.66 -6.69
C ASP A 243 -20.80 19.29 -6.67
N LEU A 244 -20.23 19.50 -5.46
CA LEU A 244 -18.91 20.08 -5.29
C LEU A 244 -17.74 19.11 -5.61
N LEU A 245 -17.86 17.84 -5.19
CA LEU A 245 -16.75 16.89 -5.18
C LEU A 245 -17.02 15.61 -6.00
N GLY A 246 -18.21 15.47 -6.60
CA GLY A 246 -18.62 14.26 -7.30
C GLY A 246 -18.78 13.06 -6.33
N LYS A 247 -18.54 11.86 -6.83
CA LYS A 247 -18.63 10.61 -6.03
C LYS A 247 -17.81 10.63 -4.74
N GLN A 248 -16.67 11.32 -4.72
CA GLN A 248 -15.86 11.48 -3.53
C GLN A 248 -16.57 12.29 -2.44
N GLY A 249 -17.46 13.22 -2.83
CA GLY A 249 -18.28 13.99 -1.91
C GLY A 249 -19.20 13.11 -1.10
N ASP A 250 -19.85 12.13 -1.71
CA ASP A 250 -20.71 11.17 -1.01
C ASP A 250 -19.93 10.39 0.05
N VAL A 251 -18.74 9.93 -0.28
CA VAL A 251 -17.88 9.19 0.65
C VAL A 251 -17.48 10.07 1.83
N LEU A 252 -17.01 11.28 1.57
CA LEU A 252 -16.55 12.20 2.63
C LEU A 252 -17.70 12.62 3.55
N TRP A 253 -18.89 12.89 2.98
CA TRP A 253 -20.07 13.23 3.79
C TRP A 253 -20.51 12.05 4.69
N ARG A 254 -20.57 10.82 4.12
CA ARG A 254 -20.86 9.62 4.91
C ARG A 254 -19.84 9.43 6.03
N TYR A 255 -18.57 9.59 5.75
CA TYR A 255 -17.48 9.43 6.73
C TYR A 255 -17.53 10.50 7.82
N ALA A 256 -17.83 11.76 7.50
CA ALA A 256 -18.01 12.82 8.48
C ALA A 256 -19.17 12.53 9.46
N ASN A 257 -20.14 11.73 9.04
CA ASN A 257 -21.28 11.29 9.83
C ASN A 257 -21.10 9.88 10.45
N GLY A 258 -19.94 9.25 10.31
CA GLY A 258 -19.68 7.92 10.85
C GLY A 258 -20.44 6.80 10.14
N ILE A 259 -20.84 7.01 8.89
CA ILE A 259 -21.55 6.04 8.06
C ILE A 259 -20.51 5.28 7.22
N ASP A 260 -20.02 4.17 7.77
CA ASP A 260 -19.06 3.26 7.13
C ASP A 260 -19.35 1.83 7.59
N ASP A 261 -19.93 1.06 6.69
CA ASP A 261 -20.37 -0.31 6.94
C ASP A 261 -19.36 -1.36 6.45
N ALA A 262 -18.16 -0.91 5.98
CA ALA A 262 -17.15 -1.81 5.45
C ALA A 262 -16.74 -2.87 6.49
N PRO A 263 -16.80 -4.19 6.17
CA PRO A 263 -16.39 -5.24 7.09
C PRO A 263 -14.87 -5.25 7.25
N VAL A 264 -14.40 -5.73 8.39
CA VAL A 264 -13.00 -6.14 8.55
C VAL A 264 -12.86 -7.54 7.96
N GLN A 265 -11.87 -7.71 7.08
CA GLN A 265 -11.62 -8.98 6.44
C GLN A 265 -10.90 -9.95 7.38
N LEU A 266 -11.04 -11.26 7.12
CA LEU A 266 -10.25 -12.29 7.78
C LEU A 266 -8.75 -12.10 7.52
N PHE A 267 -7.94 -12.46 8.49
CA PHE A 267 -6.49 -12.44 8.31
C PHE A 267 -6.07 -13.39 7.18
N GLY A 268 -5.26 -12.88 6.25
CA GLY A 268 -4.85 -13.65 5.08
C GLY A 268 -5.87 -13.76 3.95
N ALA A 269 -7.02 -13.06 4.05
CA ALA A 269 -7.97 -12.99 2.94
C ALA A 269 -7.29 -12.44 1.69
N GLU A 270 -7.47 -13.16 0.57
CA GLU A 270 -6.89 -12.77 -0.70
C GLU A 270 -7.52 -11.47 -1.20
N ARG A 271 -6.66 -10.51 -1.55
CA ARG A 271 -7.10 -9.27 -2.21
C ARG A 271 -6.93 -9.42 -3.71
N GLU A 272 -7.96 -9.05 -4.44
CA GLU A 272 -7.89 -8.97 -5.90
C GLU A 272 -6.75 -8.05 -6.34
N ILE A 273 -5.81 -8.57 -7.11
CA ILE A 273 -4.73 -7.78 -7.71
C ILE A 273 -5.28 -7.11 -8.98
N LYS A 274 -5.49 -5.82 -8.94
CA LYS A 274 -6.07 -5.05 -10.07
C LYS A 274 -5.05 -4.58 -11.09
N SER A 275 -3.79 -4.44 -10.68
CA SER A 275 -2.68 -4.02 -11.54
C SER A 275 -1.34 -4.43 -10.96
N VAL A 276 -0.36 -4.64 -11.83
CA VAL A 276 1.05 -4.83 -11.49
C VAL A 276 1.86 -3.74 -12.16
N SER A 277 2.64 -2.98 -11.41
CA SER A 277 3.48 -1.91 -11.93
C SER A 277 4.87 -1.89 -11.29
N ARG A 278 5.84 -1.36 -12.02
CA ARG A 278 7.19 -1.09 -11.55
C ARG A 278 7.65 0.26 -12.02
N GLY A 279 8.21 1.04 -11.11
CA GLY A 279 8.77 2.36 -11.41
C GLY A 279 10.16 2.54 -10.83
N ARG A 280 10.96 3.36 -11.49
CA ARG A 280 12.30 3.71 -11.04
C ARG A 280 12.61 5.17 -11.27
N THR A 281 13.14 5.84 -10.24
CA THR A 281 13.82 7.13 -10.36
C THR A 281 15.28 6.85 -10.70
N PHE A 282 15.81 7.52 -11.73
CA PHE A 282 17.17 7.32 -12.19
C PHE A 282 18.16 8.26 -11.51
N PRO A 283 19.44 7.87 -11.35
CA PRO A 283 20.48 8.72 -10.76
C PRO A 283 20.68 10.04 -11.51
N ARG A 284 20.48 10.04 -12.82
CA ARG A 284 20.43 11.21 -13.71
C ARG A 284 19.22 11.14 -14.63
N ASP A 285 18.91 12.26 -15.26
CA ASP A 285 17.81 12.26 -16.25
C ASP A 285 18.22 11.46 -17.49
N LEU A 286 17.29 10.67 -18.02
CA LEU A 286 17.44 9.93 -19.25
C LEU A 286 17.03 10.84 -20.41
N THR A 287 17.84 10.86 -21.49
CA THR A 287 17.62 11.76 -22.64
C THR A 287 17.72 11.05 -23.99
N THR A 288 18.19 9.80 -24.01
CA THR A 288 18.38 9.07 -25.27
C THR A 288 17.36 7.94 -25.40
N ARG A 289 17.00 7.63 -26.65
CA ARG A 289 16.11 6.52 -26.99
C ARG A 289 16.62 5.18 -26.46
N ARG A 290 17.94 4.98 -26.50
CA ARG A 290 18.58 3.76 -25.99
C ARG A 290 18.33 3.60 -24.49
N GLU A 291 18.50 4.65 -23.69
CA GLU A 291 18.30 4.63 -22.23
C GLU A 291 16.84 4.36 -21.87
N ILE A 292 15.90 5.04 -22.54
CA ILE A 292 14.46 4.85 -22.32
C ILE A 292 14.06 3.41 -22.63
N ARG A 293 14.51 2.85 -23.77
CA ARG A 293 14.25 1.44 -24.14
C ARG A 293 14.84 0.48 -23.11
N ALA A 294 16.09 0.67 -22.72
CA ALA A 294 16.73 -0.17 -21.70
C ALA A 294 15.97 -0.15 -20.37
N ALA A 295 15.54 1.04 -19.91
CA ALA A 295 14.75 1.20 -18.70
C ALA A 295 13.40 0.47 -18.79
N ILE A 296 12.68 0.63 -19.91
CA ILE A 296 11.37 -0.03 -20.12
C ILE A 296 11.54 -1.56 -20.15
N VAL A 297 12.55 -2.08 -20.87
CA VAL A 297 12.84 -3.52 -20.95
C VAL A 297 13.10 -4.10 -19.56
N TYR A 298 13.93 -3.42 -18.76
CA TYR A 298 14.23 -3.83 -17.39
C TYR A 298 12.99 -3.85 -16.48
N LEU A 299 12.23 -2.75 -16.46
CA LEU A 299 11.06 -2.63 -15.60
C LEU A 299 9.92 -3.58 -16.00
N MET A 300 9.75 -3.79 -17.31
CA MET A 300 8.70 -4.68 -17.80
C MET A 300 9.05 -6.16 -17.58
N ASP A 301 10.34 -6.54 -17.53
CA ASP A 301 10.75 -7.89 -17.09
C ASP A 301 10.27 -8.15 -15.65
N GLU A 302 10.41 -7.16 -14.75
CA GLU A 302 9.92 -7.29 -13.37
C GLU A 302 8.39 -7.38 -13.30
N VAL A 303 7.66 -6.63 -14.13
CA VAL A 303 6.20 -6.69 -14.21
C VAL A 303 5.75 -8.05 -14.74
N ALA A 304 6.31 -8.53 -15.84
CA ALA A 304 5.98 -9.83 -16.43
C ALA A 304 6.24 -10.98 -15.45
N ARG A 305 7.36 -10.94 -14.71
CA ARG A 305 7.65 -11.93 -13.65
C ARG A 305 6.60 -11.91 -12.54
N ASN A 306 6.17 -10.73 -12.09
CA ASN A 306 5.15 -10.64 -11.07
C ASN A 306 3.79 -11.16 -11.55
N LEU A 307 3.42 -10.89 -12.80
CA LEU A 307 2.21 -11.46 -13.40
C LEU A 307 2.24 -12.99 -13.35
N ARG A 308 3.34 -13.61 -13.79
CA ARG A 308 3.52 -15.08 -13.75
C ARG A 308 3.48 -15.65 -12.33
N ARG A 309 4.16 -15.01 -11.38
CA ARG A 309 4.15 -15.44 -9.96
C ARG A 309 2.75 -15.48 -9.34
N HIS A 310 1.87 -14.62 -9.81
CA HIS A 310 0.47 -14.56 -9.37
C HIS A 310 -0.50 -15.29 -10.30
N ASN A 311 0.00 -15.99 -11.33
CA ASN A 311 -0.80 -16.67 -12.35
C ASN A 311 -1.83 -15.75 -13.02
N LEU A 312 -1.41 -14.52 -13.38
CA LEU A 312 -2.26 -13.48 -13.96
C LEU A 312 -1.76 -13.08 -15.36
N LYS A 313 -2.70 -12.82 -16.26
CA LYS A 313 -2.50 -12.14 -17.55
C LYS A 313 -3.19 -10.77 -17.50
N GLY A 314 -2.71 -9.80 -18.29
CA GLY A 314 -3.34 -8.48 -18.30
C GLY A 314 -3.52 -7.92 -19.71
N GLU A 315 -4.49 -7.02 -19.86
CA GLU A 315 -4.92 -6.49 -21.15
C GLU A 315 -4.43 -5.07 -21.43
N VAL A 316 -4.20 -4.26 -20.39
CA VAL A 316 -3.85 -2.85 -20.56
C VAL A 316 -2.42 -2.60 -20.13
N VAL A 317 -1.59 -2.15 -21.07
CA VAL A 317 -0.21 -1.73 -20.82
C VAL A 317 -0.15 -0.22 -20.65
N SER A 318 0.54 0.25 -19.63
CA SER A 318 0.73 1.68 -19.34
C SER A 318 2.20 2.05 -19.17
N VAL A 319 2.54 3.26 -19.60
CA VAL A 319 3.84 3.89 -19.37
C VAL A 319 3.61 5.28 -18.81
N GLN A 320 4.32 5.61 -17.74
CA GLN A 320 4.33 6.94 -17.13
C GLN A 320 5.75 7.48 -17.09
N PHE A 321 5.93 8.68 -17.57
CA PHE A 321 7.16 9.45 -17.50
C PHE A 321 7.02 10.56 -16.48
N ARG A 322 7.95 10.66 -15.55
CA ARG A 322 8.09 11.81 -14.67
C ARG A 322 9.23 12.71 -15.16
N LYS A 323 8.92 13.96 -15.41
CA LYS A 323 9.90 14.98 -15.78
C LYS A 323 10.69 15.51 -14.57
N PRO A 324 11.80 16.24 -14.79
CA PRO A 324 12.57 16.87 -13.70
C PRO A 324 11.76 17.87 -12.86
N ASP A 325 10.78 18.54 -13.45
CA ASP A 325 9.85 19.46 -12.79
C ASP A 325 8.75 18.77 -11.98
N MET A 326 8.82 17.42 -11.86
CA MET A 326 7.86 16.55 -11.19
C MET A 326 6.49 16.44 -11.88
N THR A 327 6.34 16.93 -13.09
CA THR A 327 5.12 16.66 -13.89
C THR A 327 5.15 15.25 -14.46
N ASP A 328 3.97 14.63 -14.54
CA ASP A 328 3.79 13.27 -15.03
C ASP A 328 3.05 13.26 -16.39
N ILE A 329 3.55 12.45 -17.30
CA ILE A 329 2.86 12.09 -18.55
C ILE A 329 2.58 10.60 -18.49
N SER A 330 1.29 10.20 -18.51
CA SER A 330 0.89 8.80 -18.54
C SER A 330 0.13 8.48 -19.83
N ARG A 331 0.44 7.33 -20.41
CA ARG A 331 -0.23 6.78 -21.60
C ARG A 331 -0.47 5.29 -21.43
N GLN A 332 -1.55 4.81 -22.00
CA GLN A 332 -1.89 3.39 -21.97
C GLN A 332 -2.52 2.94 -23.27
N THR A 333 -2.45 1.64 -23.54
CA THR A 333 -3.14 0.99 -24.64
C THR A 333 -3.67 -0.37 -24.21
N THR A 334 -4.75 -0.80 -24.84
CA THR A 334 -5.30 -2.14 -24.65
C THR A 334 -4.66 -3.07 -25.68
N LEU A 335 -4.28 -4.26 -25.25
CA LEU A 335 -3.80 -5.35 -26.08
C LEU A 335 -5.00 -6.09 -26.72
N ASP A 336 -4.76 -6.76 -27.82
CA ASP A 336 -5.80 -7.56 -28.49
C ASP A 336 -6.22 -8.78 -27.66
N HIS A 337 -5.35 -9.22 -26.74
CA HIS A 337 -5.59 -10.36 -25.83
C HIS A 337 -4.79 -10.20 -24.53
N PRO A 338 -5.28 -10.80 -23.41
CA PRO A 338 -4.55 -10.80 -22.15
C PRO A 338 -3.24 -11.57 -22.27
N THR A 339 -2.13 -11.01 -21.76
CA THR A 339 -0.81 -11.65 -21.82
C THR A 339 0.02 -11.40 -20.56
N PHE A 340 0.97 -12.28 -20.29
CA PHE A 340 2.12 -12.09 -19.40
C PHE A 340 3.46 -12.20 -20.14
N LEU A 341 3.42 -12.44 -21.47
CA LEU A 341 4.62 -12.59 -22.28
C LEU A 341 5.44 -11.30 -22.27
N GLN A 342 6.66 -11.40 -21.75
CA GLN A 342 7.57 -10.28 -21.58
C GLN A 342 7.78 -9.49 -22.86
N HIS A 343 7.99 -10.19 -23.97
CA HIS A 343 8.24 -9.57 -25.27
C HIS A 343 7.06 -8.71 -25.76
N GLU A 344 5.83 -9.20 -25.65
CA GLU A 344 4.62 -8.47 -26.07
C GLU A 344 4.42 -7.20 -25.23
N LEU A 345 4.58 -7.34 -23.91
CA LEU A 345 4.48 -6.22 -22.97
C LEU A 345 5.56 -5.17 -23.21
N GLN A 346 6.81 -5.61 -23.43
CA GLN A 346 7.94 -4.71 -23.72
C GLN A 346 7.77 -3.96 -25.05
N GLN A 347 7.41 -4.65 -26.12
CA GLN A 347 7.20 -4.01 -27.42
C GLN A 347 6.09 -2.98 -27.35
N THR A 348 4.99 -3.29 -26.67
CA THR A 348 3.87 -2.36 -26.51
C THR A 348 4.27 -1.13 -25.69
N ALA A 349 4.98 -1.32 -24.57
CA ALA A 349 5.45 -0.21 -23.76
C ALA A 349 6.48 0.67 -24.50
N ILE A 350 7.36 0.08 -25.30
CA ILE A 350 8.33 0.80 -26.12
C ILE A 350 7.60 1.64 -27.20
N ARG A 351 6.63 1.05 -27.91
CA ARG A 351 5.82 1.80 -28.90
C ARG A 351 5.09 2.99 -28.27
N LEU A 352 4.49 2.80 -27.08
CA LEU A 352 3.86 3.90 -26.34
C LEU A 352 4.87 5.00 -26.01
N ALA A 353 6.07 4.62 -25.58
CA ALA A 353 7.14 5.56 -25.25
C ALA A 353 7.58 6.35 -26.50
N GLU A 354 7.83 5.69 -27.61
CA GLU A 354 8.33 6.29 -28.86
C GLU A 354 7.32 7.28 -29.50
N VAL A 355 6.05 7.04 -29.33
CA VAL A 355 4.99 7.96 -29.83
C VAL A 355 4.86 9.21 -28.95
N HIS A 356 5.10 9.11 -27.65
CA HIS A 356 4.74 10.15 -26.68
C HIS A 356 5.93 10.84 -26.00
N TRP A 357 7.15 10.40 -26.28
CA TRP A 357 8.39 11.02 -25.81
C TRP A 357 9.30 11.38 -26.98
N ARG A 358 9.92 12.53 -26.89
CA ARG A 358 10.88 12.99 -27.92
C ARG A 358 12.29 12.85 -27.40
N GLU A 359 13.20 12.40 -28.27
CA GLU A 359 14.61 12.29 -27.94
C GLU A 359 15.18 13.67 -27.55
N GLY A 360 15.91 13.71 -26.44
CA GLY A 360 16.40 14.93 -25.82
C GLY A 360 15.54 15.44 -24.66
N ASP A 361 14.24 15.10 -24.60
CA ASP A 361 13.39 15.48 -23.47
C ASP A 361 13.85 14.72 -22.20
N PRO A 362 14.22 15.44 -21.11
CA PRO A 362 14.75 14.78 -19.92
C PRO A 362 13.67 14.05 -19.13
N ILE A 363 13.92 12.79 -18.77
CA ILE A 363 13.05 11.93 -17.95
C ILE A 363 13.75 11.57 -16.65
N ARG A 364 13.17 11.94 -15.53
CA ARG A 364 13.63 11.64 -14.18
C ARG A 364 13.29 10.23 -13.71
N ALA A 365 12.08 9.77 -14.03
CA ALA A 365 11.60 8.46 -13.63
C ALA A 365 10.67 7.86 -14.68
N ILE A 366 10.68 6.53 -14.78
CA ILE A 366 9.76 5.76 -15.62
C ILE A 366 9.02 4.78 -14.73
N THR A 367 7.70 4.67 -14.95
CA THR A 367 6.87 3.60 -14.39
C THR A 367 6.19 2.89 -15.55
N VAL A 368 6.25 1.56 -15.56
CA VAL A 368 5.48 0.71 -16.47
C VAL A 368 4.51 -0.14 -15.68
N GLY A 369 3.36 -0.44 -16.26
CA GLY A 369 2.33 -1.21 -15.56
C GLY A 369 1.43 -1.98 -16.51
N VAL A 370 0.80 -3.00 -15.93
CA VAL A 370 -0.22 -3.84 -16.58
C VAL A 370 -1.45 -3.90 -15.69
N SER A 371 -2.62 -3.69 -16.26
CA SER A 371 -3.92 -3.68 -15.55
C SER A 371 -4.98 -4.44 -16.34
N LYS A 372 -6.22 -4.46 -15.83
CA LYS A 372 -7.28 -5.38 -16.26
C LYS A 372 -6.75 -6.81 -16.25
N LEU A 373 -6.41 -7.25 -15.04
CA LEU A 373 -5.83 -8.55 -14.82
C LEU A 373 -6.91 -9.63 -14.78
N VAL A 374 -6.61 -10.78 -15.40
CA VAL A 374 -7.44 -11.98 -15.39
C VAL A 374 -6.59 -13.18 -14.98
N PRO A 375 -7.15 -14.22 -14.32
CA PRO A 375 -6.44 -15.46 -14.09
C PRO A 375 -5.92 -16.06 -15.41
N ALA A 376 -4.69 -16.55 -15.42
CA ALA A 376 -4.08 -17.05 -16.65
C ALA A 376 -4.87 -18.21 -17.27
N GLU A 377 -5.53 -19.02 -16.44
CA GLU A 377 -6.37 -20.17 -16.83
C GLU A 377 -7.75 -19.73 -17.38
N ALA A 378 -8.27 -18.59 -16.89
CA ALA A 378 -9.56 -18.05 -17.31
C ALA A 378 -9.47 -17.17 -18.56
N ALA A 379 -8.27 -16.84 -19.00
CA ALA A 379 -8.02 -16.13 -20.24
C ALA A 379 -8.33 -17.07 -21.42
N ALA A 380 -9.64 -17.29 -21.68
CA ALA A 380 -10.08 -18.00 -22.88
C ALA A 380 -9.51 -17.23 -24.08
N GLU A 381 -8.65 -17.86 -24.84
CA GLU A 381 -8.19 -17.34 -26.11
C GLU A 381 -9.40 -17.24 -27.04
N GLN A 382 -9.92 -16.05 -27.21
CA GLN A 382 -10.72 -15.78 -28.40
C GLN A 382 -9.72 -15.77 -29.56
N LEU A 383 -9.49 -16.98 -30.13
CA LEU A 383 -8.66 -17.14 -31.32
C LEU A 383 -9.28 -16.28 -32.42
N SER A 384 -8.54 -15.28 -32.89
CA SER A 384 -8.95 -14.54 -34.06
C SER A 384 -8.83 -15.47 -35.28
N LEU A 385 -9.66 -15.23 -36.30
CA LEU A 385 -9.58 -16.00 -37.56
C LEU A 385 -8.15 -15.97 -38.15
N PHE A 386 -7.36 -14.93 -37.83
CA PHE A 386 -5.96 -14.77 -38.27
C PHE A 386 -5.00 -15.68 -37.50
N ASP A 387 -5.30 -16.05 -36.24
CA ASP A 387 -4.50 -17.00 -35.46
C ASP A 387 -4.62 -18.43 -36.01
N PHE A 388 -5.75 -18.74 -36.68
CA PHE A 388 -5.98 -20.01 -37.35
C PHE A 388 -5.23 -20.15 -38.69
N MET A 389 -4.87 -19.05 -39.34
CA MET A 389 -4.21 -19.04 -40.64
C MET A 389 -2.67 -18.93 -40.55
N GLY A 390 -2.10 -18.77 -39.36
CA GLY A 390 -0.67 -18.62 -39.16
C GLY A 390 -0.16 -19.37 -37.93
N SER A 391 1.11 -19.70 -37.91
CA SER A 391 1.86 -20.38 -36.84
C SER A 391 1.92 -19.58 -35.50
N GLY A 392 1.01 -18.63 -35.29
CA GLY A 392 1.02 -17.69 -34.17
C GLY A 392 0.75 -18.34 -32.79
N ALA A 393 -0.29 -19.16 -32.72
CA ALA A 393 -0.72 -19.78 -31.46
C ALA A 393 0.31 -20.80 -30.92
N GLU A 394 0.83 -21.66 -31.79
CA GLU A 394 1.87 -22.63 -31.44
C GLU A 394 3.20 -21.95 -31.00
N SER A 395 3.58 -20.87 -31.70
CA SER A 395 4.72 -20.05 -31.33
C SER A 395 4.55 -19.36 -29.97
N ARG A 396 3.31 -18.98 -29.61
CA ARG A 396 2.98 -18.31 -28.36
C ARG A 396 3.04 -19.28 -27.17
N GLU A 397 2.40 -20.42 -27.28
CA GLU A 397 2.45 -21.47 -26.25
C GLU A 397 3.90 -21.92 -25.98
N LYS A 398 4.71 -22.05 -27.03
CA LYS A 398 6.15 -22.34 -26.89
C LYS A 398 6.89 -21.25 -26.12
N ARG A 399 6.56 -19.98 -26.34
CA ARG A 399 7.16 -18.85 -25.60
C ARG A 399 6.69 -18.83 -24.14
N GLU A 400 5.40 -19.07 -23.86
CA GLU A 400 4.88 -19.18 -22.49
C GLU A 400 5.61 -20.27 -21.71
N ARG A 401 5.80 -21.46 -22.32
CA ARG A 401 6.58 -22.57 -21.73
C ARG A 401 8.04 -22.18 -21.48
N LEU A 402 8.67 -21.47 -22.42
CA LEU A 402 10.05 -21.01 -22.28
C LEU A 402 10.19 -20.01 -21.12
N GLU A 403 9.30 -19.00 -21.03
CA GLU A 403 9.33 -18.01 -19.96
C GLU A 403 9.03 -18.63 -18.59
N ALA A 404 8.15 -19.64 -18.53
CA ALA A 404 7.91 -20.42 -17.31
C ALA A 404 9.16 -21.19 -16.87
N ALA A 405 9.84 -21.87 -17.79
CA ALA A 405 11.08 -22.59 -17.50
C ALA A 405 12.21 -21.64 -17.02
N VAL A 406 12.33 -20.45 -17.61
CA VAL A 406 13.28 -19.42 -17.15
C VAL A 406 12.94 -18.95 -15.72
N GLU A 407 11.66 -18.77 -15.40
CA GLU A 407 11.25 -18.38 -14.03
C GLU A 407 11.55 -19.48 -13.02
N ASP A 408 11.36 -20.75 -13.36
CA ASP A 408 11.71 -21.88 -12.50
C ASP A 408 13.23 -21.98 -12.25
N LEU A 409 14.05 -21.73 -13.28
CA LEU A 409 15.49 -21.64 -13.12
C LEU A 409 15.90 -20.48 -12.18
N ARG A 410 15.29 -19.32 -12.35
CA ARG A 410 15.54 -18.17 -11.49
C ARG A 410 15.11 -18.42 -10.03
N ARG A 411 13.97 -19.12 -9.83
CA ARG A 411 13.50 -19.52 -8.49
C ARG A 411 14.48 -20.49 -7.81
N LYS A 412 15.04 -21.42 -8.58
CA LYS A 412 15.95 -22.46 -8.06
C LYS A 412 17.37 -21.95 -7.81
N TYR A 413 17.88 -21.10 -8.69
CA TYR A 413 19.29 -20.69 -8.72
C TYR A 413 19.52 -19.20 -8.45
N GLY A 414 18.47 -18.47 -8.13
CA GLY A 414 18.48 -17.02 -7.90
C GLY A 414 18.18 -16.19 -9.14
N ASP A 415 17.67 -14.98 -8.93
CA ASP A 415 17.20 -14.06 -9.99
C ASP A 415 18.28 -13.68 -11.02
N GLY A 416 19.56 -13.80 -10.66
CA GLY A 416 20.70 -13.52 -11.53
C GLY A 416 21.13 -14.67 -12.44
N SER A 417 20.55 -15.87 -12.28
CA SER A 417 20.98 -17.08 -13.01
C SER A 417 20.71 -17.04 -14.52
N VAL A 418 19.65 -16.34 -14.91
CA VAL A 418 19.30 -16.11 -16.32
C VAL A 418 19.01 -14.63 -16.52
N THR A 419 19.85 -13.94 -17.28
CA THR A 419 19.69 -12.51 -17.60
C THR A 419 19.53 -12.31 -19.10
N LEU A 420 18.72 -11.34 -19.51
CA LEU A 420 18.64 -10.89 -20.89
C LEU A 420 19.79 -9.91 -21.17
N GLY A 421 20.46 -10.03 -22.31
CA GLY A 421 21.68 -9.30 -22.65
C GLY A 421 21.61 -7.76 -22.66
N TYR A 422 20.43 -7.17 -22.45
CA TYR A 422 20.23 -5.72 -22.43
C TYR A 422 20.07 -5.12 -21.02
N GLN A 423 20.18 -5.91 -19.94
CA GLN A 423 19.74 -5.52 -18.60
C GLN A 423 20.79 -4.85 -17.73
N ASP A 424 22.04 -4.79 -18.13
CA ASP A 424 23.13 -4.30 -17.27
C ASP A 424 23.70 -2.96 -17.77
N ASP A 425 22.87 -1.90 -17.78
CA ASP A 425 23.35 -0.55 -17.99
C ASP A 425 23.62 0.12 -16.63
N ALA A 426 24.84 -0.07 -16.14
CA ALA A 426 25.30 0.49 -14.87
C ALA A 426 25.25 2.02 -14.85
N GLN A 427 25.32 2.69 -16.01
CA GLN A 427 25.35 4.17 -16.13
C GLN A 427 24.00 4.79 -15.76
N ILE A 428 22.89 4.07 -15.98
CA ILE A 428 21.54 4.50 -15.60
C ILE A 428 21.01 3.78 -14.37
N GLY A 429 21.88 3.05 -13.66
CA GLY A 429 21.55 2.45 -12.38
C GLY A 429 20.69 1.19 -12.48
N LEU A 430 20.65 0.49 -13.62
CA LEU A 430 19.86 -0.74 -13.82
C LEU A 430 20.51 -2.01 -13.28
N ARG A 431 21.55 -1.92 -12.44
CA ARG A 431 22.09 -3.11 -11.79
C ARG A 431 21.07 -3.78 -10.89
N ARG A 432 20.89 -5.10 -11.02
CA ARG A 432 20.19 -5.90 -10.02
C ARG A 432 20.96 -5.80 -8.70
N ARG A 433 20.28 -5.42 -7.62
CA ARG A 433 20.86 -5.55 -6.27
C ARG A 433 21.13 -7.05 -6.05
N LYS A 434 22.36 -7.38 -5.73
CA LYS A 434 22.67 -8.68 -5.10
C LYS A 434 21.96 -8.61 -3.74
N GLU A 435 20.91 -9.42 -3.57
CA GLU A 435 20.26 -9.62 -2.27
C GLU A 435 21.17 -10.43 -1.34
#